data_a22748cae397cabe0470891db7eaf354
#
_entry.id   a22748cae397cabe0470891db7eaf354
#
_cell.length_a   1.000
_cell.length_b   1.000
_cell.length_c   1.000
_cell.angle_alpha   90.00
_cell.angle_beta   90.00
_cell.angle_gamma   90.00
#
_symmetry.space_group_name_H-M   'P 1'
#
loop_
_entity.id
_entity.type
_entity.pdbx_description
1 polymer ?
#
loop_
_entity_poly.entity_id
_entity_poly.type
_entity_poly.pdbx_seq_one_letter_code
_entity_poly.pdbx_strand_id
1 'polypeptide(L)'
;MEKITPPADAEDILTIGAIDNMGVNAAFSSIGNTADGRIKPDVMAMGVHSAVIGVDGGTAFANGTSFASPIFCGLVACLWQACPWLTVRQLIQVVHEASDRNAYPDNIYGYGVTDMWKAYQLAMKLKADTDGK
;
A
#
# COMPACT_ATOMS: atom_id res chain seq x y z
N MET A 1 -6.34 -18.82 3.97
CA MET A 1 -5.43 -17.67 3.87
C MET A 1 -4.19 -17.94 4.71
N GLU A 2 -3.04 -17.71 4.12
CA GLU A 2 -1.78 -17.86 4.82
C GLU A 2 -1.45 -16.61 5.63
N LYS A 3 -0.69 -16.78 6.70
CA LYS A 3 -0.22 -15.64 7.50
C LYS A 3 0.99 -14.98 6.84
N ILE A 4 1.12 -13.69 7.07
CA ILE A 4 2.29 -12.91 6.65
C ILE A 4 3.56 -13.48 7.31
N THR A 5 4.59 -13.64 6.47
CA THR A 5 5.92 -14.15 6.86
C THR A 5 7.00 -13.16 6.46
N PRO A 6 8.23 -13.28 6.99
CA PRO A 6 9.34 -12.47 6.54
C PRO A 6 9.55 -12.54 5.01
N PRO A 7 9.93 -11.39 4.37
CA PRO A 7 10.22 -10.07 4.95
C PRO A 7 9.00 -9.16 5.13
N ALA A 8 7.80 -9.63 4.78
CA ALA A 8 6.59 -8.80 4.77
C ALA A 8 6.13 -8.35 6.17
N ASP A 9 6.59 -9.01 7.23
CA ASP A 9 6.33 -8.67 8.62
C ASP A 9 7.30 -7.61 9.19
N ALA A 10 8.25 -7.13 8.38
CA ALA A 10 9.23 -6.14 8.83
C ALA A 10 8.55 -4.82 9.24
N GLU A 11 9.15 -4.14 10.19
CA GLU A 11 8.76 -2.80 10.63
C GLU A 11 8.97 -1.77 9.53
N ASP A 12 9.00 -0.61 9.57
CA ASP A 12 9.43 0.48 8.66
C ASP A 12 9.42 0.18 7.14
N ILE A 13 8.55 -0.74 6.69
CA ILE A 13 8.29 -1.02 5.27
C ILE A 13 6.78 -0.97 4.99
N LEU A 14 6.43 -0.74 3.74
CA LEU A 14 5.05 -0.88 3.27
C LEU A 14 4.82 -2.28 2.72
N THR A 15 3.96 -3.04 3.40
CA THR A 15 3.54 -4.39 3.01
C THR A 15 2.17 -4.31 2.37
N ILE A 16 2.04 -4.86 1.16
CA ILE A 16 0.86 -4.69 0.33
C ILE A 16 0.07 -6.00 0.25
N GLY A 17 -1.22 -5.92 0.56
CA GLY A 17 -2.18 -6.99 0.31
C GLY A 17 -2.90 -6.80 -1.03
N ALA A 18 -3.61 -7.82 -1.49
CA ALA A 18 -4.29 -7.83 -2.77
C ALA A 18 -5.81 -7.76 -2.63
N ILE A 19 -6.43 -6.88 -3.40
CA ILE A 19 -7.89 -6.80 -3.59
C ILE A 19 -8.23 -7.04 -5.05
N ASP A 20 -9.52 -7.33 -5.31
CA ASP A 20 -10.10 -7.32 -6.64
C ASP A 20 -10.60 -5.91 -7.04
N ASN A 21 -11.21 -5.80 -8.22
CA ASN A 21 -11.76 -4.55 -8.73
C ASN A 21 -12.99 -4.02 -7.96
N MET A 22 -13.55 -4.83 -7.06
CA MET A 22 -14.64 -4.45 -6.16
C MET A 22 -14.15 -4.08 -4.75
N GLY A 23 -12.83 -4.11 -4.52
CA GLY A 23 -12.24 -3.81 -3.24
C GLY A 23 -12.30 -4.95 -2.23
N VAL A 24 -12.59 -6.17 -2.68
CA VAL A 24 -12.68 -7.35 -1.81
C VAL A 24 -11.31 -8.04 -1.73
N ASN A 25 -10.93 -8.45 -0.52
CA ASN A 25 -9.67 -9.14 -0.28
C ASN A 25 -9.55 -10.41 -1.13
N ALA A 26 -8.45 -10.55 -1.84
CA ALA A 26 -8.18 -11.73 -2.66
C ALA A 26 -7.91 -12.96 -1.78
N ALA A 27 -8.47 -14.11 -2.16
CA ALA A 27 -8.35 -15.34 -1.38
C ALA A 27 -6.89 -15.80 -1.19
N PHE A 28 -5.98 -15.42 -2.08
CA PHE A 28 -4.55 -15.72 -2.00
C PHE A 28 -3.76 -14.68 -1.20
N SER A 29 -4.36 -13.53 -0.87
CA SER A 29 -3.66 -12.48 -0.11
C SER A 29 -3.38 -12.95 1.30
N SER A 30 -2.12 -12.84 1.73
CA SER A 30 -1.73 -13.18 3.10
C SER A 30 -2.32 -12.18 4.09
N ILE A 31 -2.62 -12.66 5.27
CA ILE A 31 -3.18 -11.85 6.36
C ILE A 31 -2.21 -11.78 7.54
N GLY A 32 -2.19 -10.63 8.23
CA GLY A 32 -1.54 -10.49 9.54
C GLY A 32 -2.47 -10.95 10.63
N ASN A 33 -2.15 -10.90 11.88
CA ASN A 33 -1.10 -10.08 12.51
C ASN A 33 0.30 -10.69 12.31
N THR A 34 1.33 -9.84 12.51
CA THR A 34 2.69 -10.34 12.71
C THR A 34 2.77 -11.17 13.99
N ALA A 35 3.87 -11.90 14.17
CA ALA A 35 4.07 -12.74 15.37
C ALA A 35 4.04 -11.93 16.68
N ASP A 36 4.45 -10.66 16.62
CA ASP A 36 4.46 -9.71 17.75
C ASP A 36 3.20 -8.83 17.81
N GLY A 37 2.17 -9.11 17.01
CA GLY A 37 0.84 -8.49 17.10
C GLY A 37 0.65 -7.19 16.33
N ARG A 38 1.61 -6.76 15.48
CA ARG A 38 1.45 -5.58 14.64
C ARG A 38 0.48 -5.82 13.47
N ILE A 39 -0.20 -4.77 13.02
CA ILE A 39 -1.10 -4.83 11.86
C ILE A 39 -0.27 -4.90 10.57
N LYS A 40 -0.48 -5.95 9.79
CA LYS A 40 0.02 -6.15 8.44
C LYS A 40 -1.03 -6.95 7.65
N PRO A 41 -1.20 -6.76 6.35
CA PRO A 41 -0.50 -5.79 5.50
C PRO A 41 -0.78 -4.34 5.93
N ASP A 42 0.03 -3.39 5.45
CA ASP A 42 -0.21 -1.97 5.71
C ASP A 42 -1.41 -1.47 4.90
N VAL A 43 -1.40 -1.70 3.61
CA VAL A 43 -2.43 -1.23 2.68
C VAL A 43 -2.72 -2.26 1.60
N MET A 44 -3.76 -2.02 0.82
CA MET A 44 -4.24 -2.90 -0.24
C MET A 44 -4.09 -2.25 -1.61
N ALA A 45 -3.78 -3.07 -2.61
CA ALA A 45 -3.81 -2.67 -4.01
C ALA A 45 -4.37 -3.79 -4.89
N MET A 46 -4.71 -3.47 -6.14
CA MET A 46 -5.30 -4.45 -7.05
C MET A 46 -4.29 -5.57 -7.38
N GLY A 47 -4.63 -6.79 -7.03
CA GLY A 47 -3.83 -7.99 -7.32
C GLY A 47 -4.62 -9.09 -8.01
N VAL A 48 -5.92 -8.86 -8.28
CA VAL A 48 -6.77 -9.77 -9.05
C VAL A 48 -7.05 -9.13 -10.41
N HIS A 49 -6.81 -9.88 -11.47
CA HIS A 49 -7.00 -9.44 -12.86
C HIS A 49 -6.23 -8.15 -13.17
N SER A 50 -5.01 -8.07 -12.65
CA SER A 50 -4.12 -6.92 -12.89
C SER A 50 -3.59 -6.95 -14.32
N ALA A 51 -3.64 -5.80 -15.00
CA ALA A 51 -3.09 -5.66 -16.34
C ALA A 51 -1.56 -5.70 -16.30
N VAL A 52 -0.97 -6.55 -17.13
CA VAL A 52 0.48 -6.75 -17.21
C VAL A 52 0.92 -6.83 -18.67
N ILE A 53 2.21 -6.71 -18.92
CA ILE A 53 2.78 -6.99 -20.25
C ILE A 53 3.04 -8.48 -20.34
N GLY A 54 2.41 -9.15 -21.31
CA GLY A 54 2.61 -10.56 -21.59
C GLY A 54 3.95 -10.84 -22.28
N VAL A 55 4.33 -12.09 -22.31
CA VAL A 55 5.59 -12.53 -22.94
C VAL A 55 5.67 -12.23 -24.44
N ASP A 56 4.53 -12.04 -25.09
CA ASP A 56 4.39 -11.64 -26.49
C ASP A 56 4.44 -10.12 -26.70
N GLY A 57 4.58 -9.32 -25.64
CA GLY A 57 4.57 -7.86 -25.66
C GLY A 57 3.18 -7.24 -25.63
N GLY A 58 2.11 -8.03 -25.64
CA GLY A 58 0.73 -7.58 -25.54
C GLY A 58 0.25 -7.44 -24.09
N THR A 59 -0.96 -6.92 -23.92
CA THR A 59 -1.59 -6.84 -22.60
C THR A 59 -2.11 -8.21 -22.18
N ALA A 60 -1.77 -8.64 -20.98
CA ALA A 60 -2.30 -9.83 -20.32
C ALA A 60 -2.84 -9.45 -18.93
N PHE A 61 -3.53 -10.40 -18.29
CA PHE A 61 -4.05 -10.21 -16.94
C PHE A 61 -3.51 -11.31 -16.03
N ALA A 62 -3.17 -10.94 -14.81
CA ALA A 62 -2.56 -11.85 -13.85
C ALA A 62 -3.07 -11.59 -12.42
N ASN A 63 -2.98 -12.62 -11.59
CA ASN A 63 -3.41 -12.59 -10.20
C ASN A 63 -2.21 -12.82 -9.27
N GLY A 64 -2.15 -12.08 -8.17
CA GLY A 64 -1.15 -12.25 -7.13
C GLY A 64 -0.85 -10.95 -6.40
N THR A 65 -0.44 -11.05 -5.14
CA THR A 65 0.11 -9.93 -4.40
C THR A 65 1.40 -9.40 -5.06
N SER A 66 2.09 -10.26 -5.83
CA SER A 66 3.24 -9.90 -6.67
C SER A 66 2.90 -8.88 -7.77
N PHE A 67 1.62 -8.68 -8.08
CA PHE A 67 1.14 -7.64 -9.01
C PHE A 67 0.57 -6.43 -8.28
N ALA A 68 -0.01 -6.60 -7.10
CA ALA A 68 -0.47 -5.51 -6.26
C ALA A 68 0.69 -4.64 -5.75
N SER A 69 1.76 -5.27 -5.29
CA SER A 69 2.91 -4.58 -4.70
C SER A 69 3.64 -3.67 -5.70
N PRO A 70 3.95 -4.07 -6.95
CA PRO A 70 4.55 -3.17 -7.94
C PRO A 70 3.66 -2.00 -8.33
N ILE A 71 2.35 -2.19 -8.43
CA ILE A 71 1.39 -1.10 -8.69
C ILE A 71 1.50 -0.05 -7.60
N PHE A 72 1.46 -0.47 -6.35
CA PHE A 72 1.57 0.44 -5.21
C PHE A 72 2.95 1.09 -5.12
N CYS A 73 4.00 0.35 -5.41
CA CYS A 73 5.37 0.87 -5.48
C CYS A 73 5.48 2.03 -6.47
N GLY A 74 4.90 1.88 -7.67
CA GLY A 74 4.86 2.95 -8.67
C GLY A 74 4.10 4.19 -8.18
N LEU A 75 2.96 4.00 -7.52
CA LEU A 75 2.18 5.10 -6.95
C LEU A 75 2.95 5.84 -5.85
N VAL A 76 3.62 5.13 -4.97
CA VAL A 76 4.45 5.72 -3.91
C VAL A 76 5.67 6.44 -4.51
N ALA A 77 6.28 5.90 -5.54
CA ALA A 77 7.39 6.55 -6.25
C ALA A 77 6.95 7.89 -6.85
N CYS A 78 5.77 7.95 -7.46
CA CYS A 78 5.19 9.20 -7.97
C CYS A 78 4.92 10.21 -6.86
N LEU A 79 4.37 9.76 -5.75
CA LEU A 79 4.13 10.61 -4.58
C LEU A 79 5.45 11.17 -4.04
N TRP A 80 6.45 10.34 -3.89
CA TRP A 80 7.75 10.77 -3.35
C TRP A 80 8.49 11.69 -4.31
N GLN A 81 8.39 11.46 -5.60
CA GLN A 81 8.92 12.38 -6.61
C GLN A 81 8.28 13.77 -6.51
N ALA A 82 6.97 13.83 -6.28
CA ALA A 82 6.24 15.09 -6.08
C ALA A 82 6.54 15.74 -4.73
N CYS A 83 6.90 14.96 -3.73
CA CYS A 83 7.11 15.39 -2.34
C CYS A 83 8.47 14.92 -1.82
N PRO A 84 9.62 15.36 -2.41
CA PRO A 84 10.93 14.83 -2.05
C PRO A 84 11.41 15.23 -0.65
N TRP A 85 10.73 16.13 0.03
CA TRP A 85 11.01 16.52 1.42
C TRP A 85 10.59 15.47 2.44
N LEU A 86 9.77 14.47 2.04
CA LEU A 86 9.29 13.45 2.96
C LEU A 86 10.42 12.48 3.35
N THR A 87 10.54 12.23 4.65
CA THR A 87 11.31 11.09 5.14
C THR A 87 10.55 9.79 4.88
N VAL A 88 11.22 8.64 4.97
CA VAL A 88 10.57 7.33 4.82
C VAL A 88 9.40 7.18 5.81
N ARG A 89 9.60 7.58 7.06
CA ARG A 89 8.54 7.51 8.10
C ARG A 89 7.35 8.41 7.78
N GLN A 90 7.61 9.62 7.32
CA GLN A 90 6.55 10.55 6.89
C GLN A 90 5.80 10.02 5.67
N LEU A 91 6.51 9.41 4.72
CA LEU A 91 5.91 8.78 3.54
C LEU A 91 4.95 7.66 3.94
N ILE A 92 5.37 6.75 4.81
CA ILE A 92 4.54 5.68 5.35
C ILE A 92 3.33 6.26 6.11
N GLN A 93 3.56 7.28 6.92
CA GLN A 93 2.51 7.95 7.69
C GLN A 93 1.42 8.55 6.79
N VAL A 94 1.77 9.31 5.76
CA VAL A 94 0.78 9.93 4.87
C VAL A 94 0.02 8.88 4.05
N VAL A 95 0.67 7.77 3.69
CA VAL A 95 0.02 6.63 3.04
C VAL A 95 -1.04 6.01 3.95
N HIS A 96 -0.72 5.74 5.21
CA HIS A 96 -1.67 5.21 6.19
C HIS A 96 -2.83 6.17 6.41
N GLU A 97 -2.56 7.44 6.66
CA GLU A 97 -3.58 8.45 6.94
C GLU A 97 -4.49 8.72 5.75
N ALA A 98 -4.01 8.54 4.53
CA ALA A 98 -4.79 8.70 3.30
C ALA A 98 -5.60 7.46 2.93
N SER A 99 -5.51 6.40 3.70
CA SER A 99 -6.18 5.13 3.43
C SER A 99 -7.57 5.08 4.09
N ASP A 100 -8.50 4.38 3.44
CA ASP A 100 -9.93 4.43 3.75
C ASP A 100 -10.33 3.74 5.06
N ARG A 101 -9.43 2.91 5.64
CA ARG A 101 -9.63 2.25 6.93
C ARG A 101 -8.70 2.75 8.03
N ASN A 102 -8.12 3.92 7.85
CA ASN A 102 -7.15 4.46 8.81
C ASN A 102 -7.70 4.56 10.24
N ALA A 103 -8.99 4.86 10.41
CA ALA A 103 -9.63 4.93 11.73
C ALA A 103 -9.85 3.56 12.38
N TYR A 104 -9.98 2.50 11.57
CA TYR A 104 -10.30 1.15 12.02
C TYR A 104 -9.51 0.11 11.23
N PRO A 105 -8.17 0.11 11.32
CA PRO A 105 -7.35 -0.87 10.60
C PRO A 105 -7.56 -2.28 11.14
N ASP A 106 -7.42 -3.27 10.27
CA ASP A 106 -7.51 -4.68 10.62
C ASP A 106 -6.38 -5.51 10.00
N ASN A 107 -6.35 -6.81 10.30
CA ASN A 107 -5.29 -7.71 9.83
C ASN A 107 -5.56 -8.34 8.46
N ILE A 108 -6.66 -7.98 7.81
CA ILE A 108 -7.01 -8.45 6.44
C ILE A 108 -6.72 -7.36 5.43
N TYR A 109 -7.27 -6.17 5.66
CA TYR A 109 -7.15 -5.01 4.77
C TYR A 109 -6.09 -3.99 5.23
N GLY A 110 -5.49 -4.19 6.40
CA GLY A 110 -4.58 -3.20 6.97
C GLY A 110 -5.30 -1.86 7.17
N TYR A 111 -4.68 -0.78 6.71
CA TYR A 111 -5.28 0.56 6.69
C TYR A 111 -6.21 0.79 5.49
N GLY A 112 -6.32 -0.20 4.60
CA GLY A 112 -7.22 -0.18 3.45
C GLY A 112 -6.57 0.31 2.16
N VAL A 113 -7.38 0.89 1.27
CA VAL A 113 -6.93 1.42 -0.03
C VAL A 113 -6.53 2.89 0.14
N THR A 114 -5.34 3.23 -0.33
CA THR A 114 -4.80 4.59 -0.22
C THR A 114 -5.36 5.49 -1.32
N ASP A 115 -5.86 6.66 -0.94
CA ASP A 115 -6.14 7.77 -1.86
C ASP A 115 -4.86 8.59 -2.04
N MET A 116 -4.22 8.46 -3.19
CA MET A 116 -2.93 9.14 -3.45
C MET A 116 -3.07 10.66 -3.55
N TRP A 117 -4.20 11.18 -3.97
CA TRP A 117 -4.44 12.63 -3.94
C TRP A 117 -4.50 13.16 -2.51
N LYS A 118 -5.19 12.45 -1.63
CA LYS A 118 -5.24 12.78 -0.21
C LYS A 118 -3.85 12.68 0.43
N ALA A 119 -3.06 11.66 0.07
CA ALA A 119 -1.68 11.53 0.53
C ALA A 119 -0.82 12.72 0.11
N TYR A 120 -0.96 13.18 -1.14
CA TYR A 120 -0.27 14.37 -1.63
C TYR A 120 -0.68 15.63 -0.84
N GLN A 121 -1.96 15.82 -0.60
CA GLN A 121 -2.45 16.97 0.20
C GLN A 121 -1.90 16.94 1.64
N LEU A 122 -1.85 15.77 2.27
CA LEU A 122 -1.26 15.59 3.61
C LEU A 122 0.23 15.90 3.59
N ALA A 123 0.96 15.45 2.57
CA ALA A 123 2.39 15.76 2.41
C ALA A 123 2.64 17.26 2.24
N MET A 124 1.83 17.94 1.46
CA MET A 124 1.91 19.39 1.29
C MET A 124 1.64 20.13 2.60
N LYS A 125 0.71 19.65 3.40
CA LYS A 125 0.43 20.20 4.73
C LYS A 125 1.62 20.04 5.67
N LEU A 126 2.28 18.88 5.67
CA LEU A 126 3.50 18.65 6.46
C LEU A 126 4.62 19.62 6.06
N LYS A 127 4.78 19.90 4.77
CA LYS A 127 5.75 20.89 4.27
C LYS A 127 5.44 22.29 4.81
N ALA A 128 4.18 22.73 4.71
CA ALA A 128 3.74 24.03 5.22
C ALA A 128 3.97 24.16 6.71
N ASP A 129 3.67 23.14 7.50
CA ASP A 129 3.90 23.12 8.96
C ASP A 129 5.39 23.19 9.30
N THR A 130 6.26 22.55 8.50
CA THR A 130 7.72 22.60 8.68
C THR A 130 8.29 23.96 8.28
N ASP A 131 7.89 24.50 7.13
CA ASP A 131 8.36 25.79 6.60
C ASP A 131 7.83 26.99 7.44
N GLY A 132 6.71 26.80 8.14
CA GLY A 132 6.12 27.80 9.03
C GLY A 132 6.80 27.94 10.40
N LYS A 133 7.81 27.13 10.66
CA LYS A 133 8.66 27.17 11.87
C LYS A 133 9.97 27.91 11.59
#